data_f237adf0c94e54fef7e62ca2ffd751af
#
_entry.id   f237adf0c94e54fef7e62ca2ffd751af
#
_cell.length_a   1.000
_cell.length_b   1.000
_cell.length_c   1.000
_cell.angle_alpha   90.00
_cell.angle_beta   90.00
_cell.angle_gamma   90.00
#
_symmetry.space_group_name_H-M   'P 1'
#
loop_
_entity.id
_entity.type
_entity.pdbx_description
1 polymer ?
#
loop_
_entity_poly.entity_id
_entity_poly.type
_entity_poly.pdbx_seq_one_letter_code
_entity_poly.pdbx_strand_id
1 'polypeptide(L)'
;MESKTALVTGASRGIGKSIKEVLTTDGIKIVSPSRNELDLSSSESIDKFLSQMSVDIDIIINNAGILKVGKHNELSTDDFHEMLQVNVVAPFRIISGFVEKMKMRNFGRIVNISSVWGQKSKEGRTLYSSSKAALDALTRSLAIEFASYNILINSVAPGYIETDMLKQCNTEDELNIIRHTIPMKRFGKKIEIAELVKFLTSENNSYITGQIFTIDGGYTSK
;
A
#
# COMPACT_ATOMS: atom_id res chain seq x y z
N MET A 1 22.13 2.72 -17.39
CA MET A 1 21.40 1.77 -16.50
C MET A 1 20.07 1.46 -17.17
N GLU A 2 19.64 0.20 -17.20
CA GLU A 2 18.30 -0.13 -17.68
C GLU A 2 17.23 0.52 -16.81
N SER A 3 16.17 1.05 -17.45
CA SER A 3 15.06 1.69 -16.76
C SER A 3 14.29 0.65 -15.95
N LYS A 4 14.21 0.81 -14.64
CA LYS A 4 13.42 -0.06 -13.74
C LYS A 4 11.94 -0.01 -14.09
N THR A 5 11.22 -1.10 -13.80
CA THR A 5 9.77 -1.17 -14.02
C THR A 5 9.04 -1.37 -12.69
N ALA A 6 8.06 -0.53 -12.43
CA ALA A 6 7.22 -0.59 -11.23
C ALA A 6 5.79 -1.02 -11.55
N LEU A 7 5.27 -2.01 -10.82
CA LEU A 7 3.85 -2.33 -10.77
C LEU A 7 3.21 -1.51 -9.64
N VAL A 8 2.23 -0.67 -9.97
CA VAL A 8 1.50 0.16 -8.99
C VAL A 8 0.02 -0.16 -9.04
N THR A 9 -0.51 -0.82 -8.01
CA THR A 9 -1.94 -1.11 -7.92
C THR A 9 -2.72 0.12 -7.43
N GLY A 10 -3.94 0.34 -7.96
CA GLY A 10 -4.79 1.46 -7.55
C GLY A 10 -4.23 2.85 -7.91
N ALA A 11 -3.52 2.96 -9.04
CA ALA A 11 -2.86 4.20 -9.47
C ALA A 11 -3.76 5.20 -10.21
N SER A 12 -5.08 4.96 -10.32
CA SER A 12 -6.00 5.86 -11.04
C SER A 12 -6.31 7.15 -10.28
N ARG A 13 -6.21 7.16 -8.96
CA ARG A 13 -6.52 8.32 -8.09
C ARG A 13 -5.71 8.28 -6.78
N GLY A 14 -5.88 9.33 -5.98
CA GLY A 14 -5.38 9.38 -4.60
C GLY A 14 -3.86 9.22 -4.48
N ILE A 15 -3.42 8.48 -3.48
CA ILE A 15 -2.00 8.23 -3.18
C ILE A 15 -1.32 7.49 -4.34
N GLY A 16 -1.96 6.44 -4.90
CA GLY A 16 -1.40 5.66 -5.98
C GLY A 16 -1.11 6.47 -7.24
N LYS A 17 -1.99 7.44 -7.58
CA LYS A 17 -1.75 8.37 -8.69
C LYS A 17 -0.52 9.24 -8.43
N SER A 18 -0.39 9.80 -7.22
CA SER A 18 0.78 10.61 -6.86
C SER A 18 2.08 9.80 -6.88
N ILE A 19 2.05 8.55 -6.40
CA ILE A 19 3.20 7.64 -6.48
C ILE A 19 3.58 7.39 -7.94
N LYS A 20 2.61 7.05 -8.80
CA LYS A 20 2.82 6.87 -10.24
C LYS A 20 3.49 8.08 -10.87
N GLU A 21 2.99 9.29 -10.60
CA GLU A 21 3.52 10.55 -11.15
C GLU A 21 4.98 10.77 -10.72
N VAL A 22 5.28 10.61 -9.44
CA VAL A 22 6.64 10.78 -8.89
C VAL A 22 7.62 9.77 -9.49
N LEU A 23 7.26 8.49 -9.53
CA LEU A 23 8.13 7.45 -10.07
C LEU A 23 8.35 7.60 -11.59
N THR A 24 7.32 8.05 -12.33
CA THR A 24 7.45 8.35 -13.77
C THR A 24 8.43 9.49 -14.01
N THR A 25 8.36 10.57 -13.20
CA THR A 25 9.29 11.70 -13.29
C THR A 25 10.72 11.28 -12.97
N ASP A 26 10.90 10.25 -12.15
CA ASP A 26 12.20 9.65 -11.81
C ASP A 26 12.70 8.64 -12.87
N GLY A 27 12.05 8.54 -14.03
CA GLY A 27 12.44 7.70 -15.16
C GLY A 27 12.07 6.22 -15.03
N ILE A 28 11.20 5.85 -14.07
CA ILE A 28 10.74 4.48 -13.87
C ILE A 28 9.56 4.20 -14.81
N LYS A 29 9.61 3.07 -15.52
CA LYS A 29 8.47 2.58 -16.31
C LYS A 29 7.35 2.09 -15.38
N ILE A 30 6.11 2.47 -15.68
CA ILE A 30 4.97 2.13 -14.80
C ILE A 30 4.02 1.16 -15.48
N VAL A 31 3.77 0.04 -14.82
CA VAL A 31 2.64 -0.86 -15.05
C VAL A 31 1.57 -0.52 -14.02
N SER A 32 0.43 -0.02 -14.43
CA SER A 32 -0.65 0.38 -13.52
C SER A 32 -2.00 -0.13 -14.05
N PRO A 33 -2.33 -1.41 -13.79
CA PRO A 33 -3.54 -2.02 -14.31
C PRO A 33 -4.78 -1.33 -13.75
N SER A 34 -5.79 -1.19 -14.61
CA SER A 34 -7.14 -0.81 -14.21
C SER A 34 -7.81 -1.96 -13.45
N ARG A 35 -8.96 -1.69 -12.79
CA ARG A 35 -9.72 -2.75 -12.12
C ARG A 35 -10.20 -3.84 -13.08
N ASN A 36 -10.50 -3.51 -14.34
CA ASN A 36 -10.90 -4.49 -15.34
C ASN A 36 -9.77 -5.43 -15.77
N GLU A 37 -8.51 -4.98 -15.68
CA GLU A 37 -7.32 -5.78 -16.00
C GLU A 37 -6.83 -6.57 -14.78
N LEU A 38 -7.04 -6.05 -13.56
CA LEU A 38 -6.63 -6.67 -12.31
C LEU A 38 -7.65 -6.35 -11.21
N ASP A 39 -8.65 -7.21 -11.03
CA ASP A 39 -9.56 -7.15 -9.88
C ASP A 39 -8.96 -7.92 -8.70
N LEU A 40 -8.55 -7.20 -7.68
CA LEU A 40 -7.93 -7.76 -6.47
C LEU A 40 -8.92 -8.54 -5.59
N SER A 41 -10.23 -8.38 -5.80
CA SER A 41 -11.26 -9.18 -5.12
C SER A 41 -11.40 -10.59 -5.71
N SER A 42 -10.88 -10.82 -6.93
CA SER A 42 -10.95 -12.10 -7.65
C SER A 42 -9.57 -12.77 -7.73
N SER A 43 -9.46 -13.94 -7.12
CA SER A 43 -8.25 -14.78 -7.23
C SER A 43 -7.96 -15.16 -8.69
N GLU A 44 -9.02 -15.46 -9.47
CA GLU A 44 -8.90 -15.80 -10.88
C GLU A 44 -8.37 -14.63 -11.72
N SER A 45 -8.83 -13.40 -11.44
CA SER A 45 -8.33 -12.20 -12.11
C SER A 45 -6.84 -11.99 -11.81
N ILE A 46 -6.40 -12.22 -10.58
CA ILE A 46 -4.99 -12.10 -10.19
C ILE A 46 -4.15 -13.14 -10.94
N ASP A 47 -4.59 -14.41 -10.99
CA ASP A 47 -3.87 -15.47 -11.72
C ASP A 47 -3.74 -15.17 -13.20
N LYS A 48 -4.85 -14.74 -13.82
CA LYS A 48 -4.87 -14.34 -15.22
C LYS A 48 -3.87 -13.19 -15.47
N PHE A 49 -3.90 -12.15 -14.64
CA PHE A 49 -2.97 -11.02 -14.77
C PHE A 49 -1.51 -11.49 -14.66
N LEU A 50 -1.19 -12.28 -13.65
CA LEU A 50 0.18 -12.78 -13.42
C LEU A 50 0.67 -13.67 -14.58
N SER A 51 -0.20 -14.55 -15.11
CA SER A 51 0.14 -15.44 -16.23
C SER A 51 0.37 -14.71 -17.56
N GLN A 52 -0.26 -13.56 -17.75
CA GLN A 52 -0.13 -12.73 -18.95
C GLN A 52 1.02 -11.71 -18.87
N MET A 53 1.64 -11.56 -17.69
CA MET A 53 2.69 -10.57 -17.48
C MET A 53 4.03 -11.04 -18.07
N SER A 54 4.41 -10.44 -19.20
CA SER A 54 5.67 -10.70 -19.90
C SER A 54 6.81 -9.76 -19.51
N VAL A 55 6.50 -8.66 -18.81
CA VAL A 55 7.48 -7.64 -18.41
C VAL A 55 8.05 -8.00 -17.03
N ASP A 56 9.35 -7.83 -16.88
CA ASP A 56 10.01 -7.97 -15.60
C ASP A 56 9.68 -6.78 -14.70
N ILE A 57 9.25 -7.08 -13.48
CA ILE A 57 8.90 -6.09 -12.45
C ILE A 57 10.04 -6.02 -11.43
N ASP A 58 10.57 -4.84 -11.21
CA ASP A 58 11.64 -4.55 -10.24
C ASP A 58 11.08 -3.95 -8.95
N ILE A 59 9.97 -3.24 -9.06
CA ILE A 59 9.34 -2.50 -7.97
C ILE A 59 7.86 -2.88 -7.89
N ILE A 60 7.36 -3.18 -6.69
CA ILE A 60 5.93 -3.44 -6.46
C ILE A 60 5.41 -2.44 -5.45
N ILE A 61 4.34 -1.73 -5.80
CA ILE A 61 3.59 -0.85 -4.90
C ILE A 61 2.18 -1.40 -4.73
N ASN A 62 1.95 -2.11 -3.63
CA ASN A 62 0.62 -2.56 -3.23
C ASN A 62 -0.11 -1.39 -2.57
N ASN A 63 -0.72 -0.54 -3.38
CA ASN A 63 -1.44 0.65 -2.92
C ASN A 63 -2.96 0.47 -2.95
N ALA A 64 -3.51 -0.31 -3.86
CA ALA A 64 -4.94 -0.55 -3.89
C ALA A 64 -5.43 -1.16 -2.57
N GLY A 65 -6.58 -0.72 -2.11
CA GLY A 65 -7.20 -1.22 -0.90
C GLY A 65 -8.62 -0.74 -0.76
N ILE A 66 -9.39 -1.47 0.02
CA ILE A 66 -10.78 -1.13 0.37
C ILE A 66 -10.91 -0.85 1.85
N LEU A 67 -11.93 -0.07 2.18
CA LEU A 67 -12.32 0.29 3.54
C LEU A 67 -13.84 0.14 3.67
N LYS A 68 -14.27 -0.64 4.63
CA LYS A 68 -15.66 -0.68 5.08
C LYS A 68 -15.71 -0.25 6.54
N VAL A 69 -16.58 0.69 6.84
CA VAL A 69 -16.81 1.25 8.17
C VAL A 69 -18.13 0.74 8.67
N GLY A 70 -18.18 0.29 9.92
CA GLY A 70 -19.41 -0.17 10.56
C GLY A 70 -19.10 -0.74 11.93
N LYS A 71 -20.11 -0.77 12.81
CA LYS A 71 -20.03 -1.46 14.10
C LYS A 71 -19.94 -2.97 13.87
N HIS A 72 -19.43 -3.71 14.84
CA HIS A 72 -19.23 -5.16 14.73
C HIS A 72 -20.50 -5.92 14.30
N ASN A 73 -21.65 -5.53 14.82
CA ASN A 73 -22.97 -6.14 14.51
C ASN A 73 -23.56 -5.71 13.15
N GLU A 74 -22.94 -4.74 12.46
CA GLU A 74 -23.34 -4.24 11.15
C GLU A 74 -22.50 -4.84 10.02
N LEU A 75 -21.42 -5.54 10.37
CA LEU A 75 -20.43 -6.10 9.43
C LEU A 75 -20.60 -7.63 9.36
N SER A 76 -20.54 -8.17 8.16
CA SER A 76 -20.63 -9.62 7.91
C SER A 76 -19.23 -10.28 7.82
N THR A 77 -19.22 -11.61 7.89
CA THR A 77 -18.01 -12.40 7.61
C THR A 77 -17.56 -12.24 6.16
N ASP A 78 -18.49 -12.08 5.20
CA ASP A 78 -18.16 -11.86 3.80
C ASP A 78 -17.44 -10.52 3.59
N ASP A 79 -17.87 -9.46 4.32
CA ASP A 79 -17.15 -8.18 4.33
C ASP A 79 -15.70 -8.35 4.81
N PHE A 80 -15.50 -9.24 5.80
CA PHE A 80 -14.17 -9.51 6.31
C PHE A 80 -13.32 -10.29 5.30
N HIS A 81 -13.91 -11.31 4.65
CA HIS A 81 -13.23 -12.05 3.60
C HIS A 81 -12.82 -11.14 2.44
N GLU A 82 -13.72 -10.28 1.94
CA GLU A 82 -13.40 -9.33 0.89
C GLU A 82 -12.29 -8.36 1.31
N MET A 83 -12.36 -7.83 2.55
CA MET A 83 -11.33 -6.94 3.09
C MET A 83 -9.96 -7.61 3.15
N LEU A 84 -9.89 -8.85 3.63
CA LEU A 84 -8.65 -9.62 3.67
C LEU A 84 -8.17 -9.98 2.26
N GLN A 85 -9.08 -10.37 1.37
CA GLN A 85 -8.75 -10.72 -0.01
C GLN A 85 -8.05 -9.54 -0.70
N VAL A 86 -8.63 -8.34 -0.65
CA VAL A 86 -8.09 -7.17 -1.35
C VAL A 86 -6.85 -6.59 -0.65
N ASN A 87 -6.90 -6.45 0.69
CA ASN A 87 -5.87 -5.71 1.42
C ASN A 87 -4.66 -6.56 1.82
N VAL A 88 -4.76 -7.91 1.80
CA VAL A 88 -3.72 -8.82 2.30
C VAL A 88 -3.38 -9.92 1.29
N VAL A 89 -4.38 -10.72 0.88
CA VAL A 89 -4.16 -11.89 0.02
C VAL A 89 -3.68 -11.46 -1.37
N ALA A 90 -4.29 -10.43 -1.95
CA ALA A 90 -3.88 -9.92 -3.26
C ALA A 90 -2.44 -9.37 -3.25
N PRO A 91 -2.00 -8.52 -2.30
CA PRO A 91 -0.60 -8.15 -2.12
C PRO A 91 0.34 -9.36 -2.01
N PHE A 92 0.01 -10.36 -1.19
CA PHE A 92 0.80 -11.57 -1.06
C PHE A 92 0.96 -12.29 -2.40
N ARG A 93 -0.14 -12.50 -3.14
CA ARG A 93 -0.12 -13.19 -4.44
C ARG A 93 0.66 -12.43 -5.51
N ILE A 94 0.52 -11.09 -5.55
CA ILE A 94 1.29 -10.24 -6.47
C ILE A 94 2.79 -10.38 -6.17
N ILE A 95 3.20 -10.30 -4.91
CA ILE A 95 4.60 -10.49 -4.52
C ILE A 95 5.08 -11.88 -4.95
N SER A 96 4.32 -12.93 -4.65
CA SER A 96 4.66 -14.32 -5.02
C SER A 96 4.84 -14.51 -6.52
N GLY A 97 4.06 -13.79 -7.34
CA GLY A 97 4.15 -13.89 -8.81
C GLY A 97 5.43 -13.30 -9.41
N PHE A 98 6.13 -12.41 -8.69
CA PHE A 98 7.32 -11.74 -9.22
C PHE A 98 8.60 -12.02 -8.44
N VAL A 99 8.51 -12.51 -7.21
CA VAL A 99 9.67 -12.60 -6.30
C VAL A 99 10.78 -13.53 -6.83
N GLU A 100 10.45 -14.63 -7.49
CA GLU A 100 11.48 -15.53 -8.02
C GLU A 100 12.33 -14.86 -9.11
N LYS A 101 11.71 -14.07 -9.99
CA LYS A 101 12.45 -13.28 -10.98
C LYS A 101 13.27 -12.17 -10.31
N MET A 102 12.80 -11.56 -9.24
CA MET A 102 13.56 -10.60 -8.43
C MET A 102 14.78 -11.27 -7.78
N LYS A 103 14.62 -12.48 -7.22
CA LYS A 103 15.75 -13.26 -6.66
C LYS A 103 16.84 -13.52 -7.70
N MET A 104 16.46 -13.98 -8.90
CA MET A 104 17.41 -14.25 -9.99
C MET A 104 18.20 -13.00 -10.39
N ARG A 105 17.60 -11.81 -10.33
CA ARG A 105 18.26 -10.53 -10.61
C ARG A 105 18.96 -9.90 -9.42
N ASN A 106 18.83 -10.51 -8.22
CA ASN A 106 19.34 -9.98 -6.96
C ASN A 106 18.92 -8.52 -6.71
N PHE A 107 17.67 -8.19 -7.05
CA PHE A 107 17.08 -6.85 -6.87
C PHE A 107 15.57 -6.93 -6.80
N GLY A 108 15.01 -6.25 -5.80
CA GLY A 108 13.57 -6.00 -5.68
C GLY A 108 13.29 -4.90 -4.65
N ARG A 109 12.28 -4.07 -4.91
CA ARG A 109 11.80 -3.06 -3.96
C ARG A 109 10.27 -3.18 -3.86
N ILE A 110 9.79 -3.43 -2.66
CA ILE A 110 8.35 -3.67 -2.43
C ILE A 110 7.87 -2.72 -1.35
N VAL A 111 6.83 -1.96 -1.65
CA VAL A 111 6.19 -1.07 -0.68
C VAL A 111 4.70 -1.40 -0.59
N ASN A 112 4.27 -1.75 0.61
CA ASN A 112 2.87 -1.94 0.94
C ASN A 112 2.29 -0.66 1.54
N ILE A 113 1.21 -0.12 0.97
CA ILE A 113 0.51 1.02 1.57
C ILE A 113 -0.45 0.50 2.63
N SER A 114 0.01 0.58 3.88
CA SER A 114 -0.72 0.22 5.08
C SER A 114 -1.59 1.38 5.56
N SER A 115 -1.70 1.57 6.86
CA SER A 115 -2.39 2.69 7.51
C SER A 115 -1.97 2.79 8.97
N VAL A 116 -2.09 3.95 9.58
CA VAL A 116 -2.03 4.09 11.05
C VAL A 116 -3.02 3.17 11.75
N TRP A 117 -4.10 2.78 11.08
CA TRP A 117 -5.09 1.82 11.60
C TRP A 117 -4.59 0.37 11.67
N GLY A 118 -3.44 0.05 11.14
CA GLY A 118 -2.73 -1.21 11.40
C GLY A 118 -2.02 -1.24 12.76
N GLN A 119 -1.74 -0.06 13.33
CA GLN A 119 -1.04 0.11 14.62
C GLN A 119 -1.98 0.57 15.75
N LYS A 120 -3.01 1.34 15.40
CA LYS A 120 -4.09 1.80 16.29
C LYS A 120 -5.43 1.34 15.72
N SER A 121 -6.50 1.51 16.51
CA SER A 121 -7.86 1.32 16.01
C SER A 121 -8.82 2.34 16.61
N LYS A 122 -10.04 2.38 16.12
CA LYS A 122 -11.18 3.08 16.69
C LYS A 122 -12.46 2.33 16.37
N GLU A 123 -13.55 2.73 17.01
CA GLU A 123 -14.89 2.20 16.71
C GLU A 123 -15.18 2.26 15.20
N GLY A 124 -15.79 1.22 14.67
CA GLY A 124 -16.14 1.09 13.25
C GLY A 124 -14.98 0.72 12.33
N ARG A 125 -13.80 0.39 12.84
CA ARG A 125 -12.60 0.06 12.03
C ARG A 125 -12.13 -1.39 12.17
N THR A 126 -12.90 -2.26 12.81
CA THR A 126 -12.46 -3.63 13.14
C THR A 126 -11.86 -4.36 11.94
N LEU A 127 -12.58 -4.47 10.83
CA LEU A 127 -12.10 -5.24 9.66
C LEU A 127 -10.89 -4.56 9.01
N TYR A 128 -10.94 -3.25 8.86
CA TYR A 128 -9.87 -2.49 8.22
C TYR A 128 -8.58 -2.52 9.04
N SER A 129 -8.68 -2.28 10.35
CA SER A 129 -7.50 -2.34 11.25
C SER A 129 -6.88 -3.73 11.25
N SER A 130 -7.70 -4.79 11.31
CA SER A 130 -7.22 -6.17 11.25
C SER A 130 -6.49 -6.46 9.93
N SER A 131 -7.04 -6.01 8.78
CA SER A 131 -6.40 -6.21 7.48
C SER A 131 -5.08 -5.46 7.35
N LYS A 132 -4.99 -4.23 7.86
CA LYS A 132 -3.75 -3.45 7.78
C LYS A 132 -2.68 -3.95 8.75
N ALA A 133 -3.07 -4.42 9.93
CA ALA A 133 -2.15 -5.10 10.85
C ALA A 133 -1.60 -6.41 10.25
N ALA A 134 -2.45 -7.18 9.55
CA ALA A 134 -2.02 -8.37 8.83
C ALA A 134 -1.05 -8.04 7.68
N LEU A 135 -1.29 -6.97 6.91
CA LEU A 135 -0.38 -6.50 5.86
C LEU A 135 0.99 -6.07 6.43
N ASP A 136 1.00 -5.43 7.60
CA ASP A 136 2.24 -5.05 8.29
C ASP A 136 3.00 -6.28 8.80
N ALA A 137 2.31 -7.31 9.29
CA ALA A 137 2.91 -8.59 9.66
C ALA A 137 3.50 -9.30 8.44
N LEU A 138 2.77 -9.34 7.31
CA LEU A 138 3.24 -9.89 6.05
C LEU A 138 4.51 -9.17 5.57
N THR A 139 4.56 -7.85 5.66
CA THR A 139 5.75 -7.04 5.33
C THR A 139 6.97 -7.49 6.12
N ARG A 140 6.85 -7.65 7.44
CA ARG A 140 7.98 -8.09 8.29
C ARG A 140 8.44 -9.50 7.95
N SER A 141 7.51 -10.43 7.76
CA SER A 141 7.83 -11.83 7.47
C SER A 141 8.57 -11.98 6.14
N LEU A 142 8.03 -11.39 5.06
CA LEU A 142 8.64 -11.48 3.73
C LEU A 142 9.97 -10.72 3.65
N ALA A 143 10.14 -9.64 4.42
CA ALA A 143 11.41 -8.92 4.50
C ALA A 143 12.55 -9.82 5.03
N ILE A 144 12.27 -10.66 6.04
CA ILE A 144 13.25 -11.62 6.57
C ILE A 144 13.60 -12.67 5.52
N GLU A 145 12.59 -13.21 4.82
CA GLU A 145 12.78 -14.27 3.82
C GLU A 145 13.59 -13.83 2.60
N PHE A 146 13.46 -12.55 2.19
CA PHE A 146 13.98 -12.09 0.91
C PHE A 146 15.17 -11.11 1.02
N ALA A 147 15.55 -10.69 2.22
CA ALA A 147 16.64 -9.73 2.43
C ALA A 147 17.97 -10.17 1.81
N SER A 148 18.32 -11.47 1.89
CA SER A 148 19.56 -12.02 1.32
C SER A 148 19.65 -11.94 -0.20
N TYR A 149 18.53 -11.71 -0.88
CA TYR A 149 18.44 -11.51 -2.33
C TYR A 149 18.38 -10.03 -2.72
N ASN A 150 18.73 -9.10 -1.81
CA ASN A 150 18.60 -7.66 -2.03
C ASN A 150 17.17 -7.24 -2.42
N ILE A 151 16.17 -7.96 -1.92
CA ILE A 151 14.75 -7.60 -2.06
C ILE A 151 14.33 -6.95 -0.74
N LEU A 152 14.07 -5.63 -0.79
CA LEU A 152 13.72 -4.84 0.38
C LEU A 152 12.21 -4.59 0.38
N ILE A 153 11.56 -4.96 1.48
CA ILE A 153 10.11 -4.89 1.64
C ILE A 153 9.77 -4.02 2.83
N ASN A 154 8.99 -2.95 2.61
CA ASN A 154 8.58 -2.04 3.67
C ASN A 154 7.09 -1.68 3.55
N SER A 155 6.50 -1.23 4.64
CA SER A 155 5.18 -0.60 4.65
C SER A 155 5.28 0.89 4.87
N VAL A 156 4.42 1.65 4.20
CA VAL A 156 4.11 3.03 4.54
C VAL A 156 2.72 3.05 5.16
N ALA A 157 2.59 3.64 6.34
CA ALA A 157 1.35 3.72 7.12
C ALA A 157 0.87 5.18 7.19
N PRO A 158 0.09 5.66 6.19
CA PRO A 158 -0.44 7.01 6.20
C PRO A 158 -1.45 7.23 7.33
N GLY A 159 -1.45 8.44 7.91
CA GLY A 159 -2.55 8.96 8.68
C GLY A 159 -3.68 9.50 7.80
N TYR A 160 -4.22 10.65 8.17
CA TYR A 160 -5.25 11.33 7.38
C TYR A 160 -4.63 12.13 6.23
N ILE A 161 -4.82 11.66 5.00
CA ILE A 161 -4.28 12.25 3.77
C ILE A 161 -5.42 12.86 2.94
N GLU A 162 -5.19 14.01 2.31
CA GLU A 162 -6.15 14.68 1.43
C GLU A 162 -6.45 13.82 0.18
N THR A 163 -7.46 12.97 0.28
CA THR A 163 -7.95 12.08 -0.77
C THR A 163 -9.46 12.13 -0.86
N ASP A 164 -10.01 11.72 -2.00
CA ASP A 164 -11.46 11.60 -2.18
C ASP A 164 -12.07 10.63 -1.13
N MET A 165 -11.35 9.57 -0.77
CA MET A 165 -11.77 8.62 0.26
C MET A 165 -11.98 9.32 1.62
N LEU A 166 -11.10 10.23 2.00
CA LEU A 166 -11.24 10.97 3.26
C LEU A 166 -12.50 11.84 3.24
N LYS A 167 -12.75 12.52 2.12
CA LYS A 167 -13.93 13.41 1.96
C LYS A 167 -15.24 12.62 1.86
N GLN A 168 -15.24 11.47 1.22
CA GLN A 168 -16.43 10.61 1.08
C GLN A 168 -16.87 9.95 2.40
N CYS A 169 -15.94 9.75 3.31
CA CYS A 169 -16.20 9.07 4.59
C CYS A 169 -16.46 10.02 5.77
N ASN A 170 -16.43 11.35 5.57
CA ASN A 170 -16.56 12.32 6.65
C ASN A 170 -17.26 13.60 6.17
N THR A 171 -18.06 14.21 7.01
CA THR A 171 -18.63 15.55 6.81
C THR A 171 -17.55 16.63 7.01
N GLU A 172 -17.82 17.87 6.60
CA GLU A 172 -16.87 19.00 6.82
C GLU A 172 -16.61 19.26 8.31
N ASP A 173 -17.63 19.13 9.16
CA ASP A 173 -17.47 19.28 10.61
C ASP A 173 -16.57 18.18 11.19
N GLU A 174 -16.78 16.92 10.78
CA GLU A 174 -15.91 15.82 11.17
C GLU A 174 -14.48 16.01 10.68
N LEU A 175 -14.29 16.49 9.45
CA LEU A 175 -12.97 16.82 8.91
C LEU A 175 -12.28 17.91 9.74
N ASN A 176 -13.01 18.93 10.19
CA ASN A 176 -12.49 19.97 11.07
C ASN A 176 -12.07 19.40 12.43
N ILE A 177 -12.91 18.57 13.04
CA ILE A 177 -12.58 17.88 14.30
C ILE A 177 -11.33 17.02 14.12
N ILE A 178 -11.27 16.19 13.08
CA ILE A 178 -10.12 15.32 12.78
C ILE A 178 -8.85 16.17 12.64
N ARG A 179 -8.89 17.27 11.87
CA ARG A 179 -7.76 18.17 11.66
C ARG A 179 -7.18 18.68 12.99
N HIS A 180 -8.05 19.03 13.95
CA HIS A 180 -7.63 19.49 15.27
C HIS A 180 -6.99 18.38 16.12
N THR A 181 -7.29 17.11 15.85
CA THR A 181 -6.65 15.98 16.53
C THR A 181 -5.23 15.73 16.05
N ILE A 182 -4.85 16.17 14.85
CA ILE A 182 -3.50 15.98 14.29
C ILE A 182 -2.57 17.06 14.89
N PRO A 183 -1.42 16.72 15.47
CA PRO A 183 -0.48 17.73 16.00
C PRO A 183 -0.09 18.81 14.99
N MET A 184 0.18 18.43 13.73
CA MET A 184 0.49 19.38 12.65
C MET A 184 -0.70 20.22 12.16
N LYS A 185 -1.93 20.02 12.71
CA LYS A 185 -3.16 20.79 12.43
C LYS A 185 -3.55 20.84 10.94
N ARG A 186 -3.10 19.88 10.16
CA ARG A 186 -3.43 19.71 8.75
C ARG A 186 -3.49 18.23 8.38
N PHE A 187 -4.15 17.94 7.28
CA PHE A 187 -4.02 16.64 6.62
C PHE A 187 -2.67 16.55 5.89
N GLY A 188 -2.17 15.33 5.72
CA GLY A 188 -1.03 15.06 4.86
C GLY A 188 -1.41 15.20 3.39
N LYS A 189 -0.44 15.55 2.56
CA LYS A 189 -0.60 15.60 1.10
C LYS A 189 -0.18 14.27 0.48
N LYS A 190 -0.80 13.90 -0.63
CA LYS A 190 -0.47 12.67 -1.38
C LYS A 190 1.01 12.62 -1.78
N ILE A 191 1.57 13.76 -2.13
CA ILE A 191 2.97 13.89 -2.50
C ILE A 191 3.92 13.53 -1.35
N GLU A 192 3.56 13.82 -0.10
CA GLU A 192 4.39 13.50 1.08
C GLU A 192 4.54 11.99 1.26
N ILE A 193 3.51 11.22 0.88
CA ILE A 193 3.58 9.75 0.85
C ILE A 193 4.43 9.27 -0.34
N ALA A 194 4.22 9.86 -1.52
CA ALA A 194 4.89 9.46 -2.76
C ALA A 194 6.41 9.67 -2.69
N GLU A 195 6.88 10.73 -2.05
CA GLU A 195 8.32 10.99 -1.87
C GLU A 195 9.00 9.94 -0.97
N LEU A 196 8.35 9.51 0.11
CA LEU A 196 8.89 8.40 0.90
C LEU A 196 8.90 7.09 0.10
N VAL A 197 7.84 6.79 -0.65
CA VAL A 197 7.79 5.60 -1.51
C VAL A 197 8.92 5.66 -2.54
N LYS A 198 9.16 6.81 -3.18
CA LYS A 198 10.29 7.02 -4.10
C LYS A 198 11.62 6.67 -3.43
N PHE A 199 11.88 7.18 -2.22
CA PHE A 199 13.11 6.86 -1.49
C PHE A 199 13.21 5.36 -1.20
N LEU A 200 12.16 4.73 -0.67
CA LEU A 200 12.16 3.31 -0.30
C LEU A 200 12.36 2.38 -1.50
N THR A 201 11.99 2.83 -2.71
CA THR A 201 12.11 2.05 -3.94
C THR A 201 13.37 2.38 -4.74
N SER A 202 14.12 3.40 -4.35
CA SER A 202 15.37 3.80 -5.01
C SER A 202 16.55 2.90 -4.62
N GLU A 203 17.65 3.01 -5.35
CA GLU A 203 18.94 2.38 -5.03
C GLU A 203 19.60 2.99 -3.77
N ASN A 204 19.18 4.21 -3.37
CA ASN A 204 19.63 4.85 -2.14
C ASN A 204 19.15 4.11 -0.89
N ASN A 205 18.06 3.36 -0.97
CA ASN A 205 17.67 2.42 0.07
C ASN A 205 18.43 1.11 -0.12
N SER A 206 19.46 0.90 0.67
CA SER A 206 20.30 -0.31 0.64
C SER A 206 20.22 -1.16 1.91
N TYR A 207 19.56 -0.66 2.99
CA TYR A 207 19.59 -1.33 4.30
C TYR A 207 18.26 -1.28 5.07
N ILE A 208 17.23 -0.60 4.54
CA ILE A 208 15.93 -0.49 5.19
C ILE A 208 15.00 -1.56 4.62
N THR A 209 14.64 -2.55 5.45
CA THR A 209 13.67 -3.59 5.13
C THR A 209 12.88 -3.99 6.37
N GLY A 210 11.65 -4.48 6.20
CA GLY A 210 10.77 -4.91 7.29
C GLY A 210 10.17 -3.79 8.14
N GLN A 211 10.34 -2.51 7.73
CA GLN A 211 9.89 -1.37 8.52
C GLN A 211 8.48 -0.93 8.13
N ILE A 212 7.77 -0.36 9.11
CA ILE A 212 6.47 0.28 8.93
C ILE A 212 6.64 1.77 9.20
N PHE A 213 6.69 2.57 8.14
CA PHE A 213 6.88 4.02 8.24
C PHE A 213 5.57 4.75 8.40
N THR A 214 5.34 5.31 9.56
CA THR A 214 4.16 6.12 9.83
C THR A 214 4.37 7.56 9.32
N ILE A 215 3.42 8.05 8.50
CA ILE A 215 3.36 9.44 8.03
C ILE A 215 1.99 9.99 8.38
N ASP A 216 1.87 10.67 9.51
CA ASP A 216 0.58 11.02 10.10
C ASP A 216 0.52 12.39 10.79
N GLY A 217 1.55 13.21 10.65
CA GLY A 217 1.64 14.53 11.29
C GLY A 217 1.65 14.47 12.82
N GLY A 218 2.14 13.34 13.39
CA GLY A 218 2.22 13.10 14.82
C GLY A 218 0.94 12.54 15.45
N TYR A 219 -0.04 12.14 14.64
CA TYR A 219 -1.35 11.64 15.13
C TYR A 219 -1.23 10.43 16.05
N THR A 220 -0.28 9.52 15.80
CA THR A 220 -0.07 8.30 16.61
C THR A 220 0.93 8.48 17.75
N SER A 221 1.62 9.61 17.82
CA SER A 221 2.67 9.87 18.82
C SER A 221 2.15 10.43 20.15
N LYS A 222 0.82 10.47 20.34
CA LYS A 222 0.16 10.99 21.56
C LYS A 222 -0.72 9.92 22.21
#